data_1fba99a977edb1c46c9bf55109cdaacb
#
_entry.id   1fba99a977edb1c46c9bf55109cdaacb
#
_cell.length_a   1.000
_cell.length_b   1.000
_cell.length_c   1.000
_cell.angle_alpha   90.00
_cell.angle_beta   90.00
_cell.angle_gamma   90.00
#
_symmetry.space_group_name_H-M   'P 1'
#
loop_
_entity.id
_entity.type
_entity.pdbx_description
1 polymer ?
#
loop_
_entity_poly.entity_id
_entity_poly.type
_entity_poly.pdbx_seq_one_letter_code
_entity_poly.pdbx_strand_id
1 'polypeptide(L)'
;MITFTGSTSVGQGIMRAAAGNVKKIGLELGGKSPNIVFADTDIDKTVEWVMMGIFLNQGEVCCAGSRLIIEKSIKDKFLKKLVERTDKLTLGAPLDNPDMGPLISKKHMQDVLGYIEKGKAEGAKLLCGGYKCTDDDLVNGNFIKPAIFDDCTPDMSIVREEIFGPVLTVLTFETEEEAIELANDTDYGLAGAVFCNDTAKALRVIKEVRAGITWINCYNPAFSEAPWGGYKMSGV
;
A
#
# COMPACT_ATOMS: atom_id res chain seq x y z
N MET A 1 26.97 -2.89 15.23
CA MET A 1 25.74 -3.11 14.48
C MET A 1 25.08 -1.78 14.21
N ILE A 2 24.49 -1.61 13.01
CA ILE A 2 23.68 -0.44 12.66
C ILE A 2 22.27 -0.97 12.38
N THR A 3 21.27 -0.38 13.01
CA THR A 3 19.85 -0.62 12.71
C THR A 3 19.24 0.66 12.19
N PHE A 4 18.41 0.56 11.14
CA PHE A 4 17.82 1.72 10.49
C PHE A 4 16.46 1.38 9.91
N THR A 5 15.51 2.29 10.07
CA THR A 5 14.21 2.27 9.39
C THR A 5 14.08 3.54 8.56
N GLY A 6 13.73 3.42 7.28
CA GLY A 6 13.54 4.57 6.39
C GLY A 6 13.53 4.20 4.92
N SER A 7 13.90 5.13 4.04
CA SER A 7 13.85 4.89 2.60
C SER A 7 14.89 3.87 2.11
N THR A 8 14.56 3.12 1.07
CA THR A 8 15.44 2.15 0.45
C THR A 8 16.77 2.75 -0.01
N SER A 9 16.75 3.97 -0.56
CA SER A 9 17.96 4.66 -1.02
C SER A 9 18.95 4.98 0.12
N VAL A 10 18.43 5.39 1.28
CA VAL A 10 19.26 5.63 2.47
C VAL A 10 19.80 4.31 3.03
N GLY A 11 18.95 3.26 3.10
CA GLY A 11 19.39 1.92 3.51
C GLY A 11 20.54 1.38 2.66
N GLN A 12 20.45 1.52 1.34
CA GLN A 12 21.55 1.16 0.43
C GLN A 12 22.83 1.97 0.69
N GLY A 13 22.70 3.26 1.02
CA GLY A 13 23.83 4.10 1.41
C GLY A 13 24.52 3.59 2.69
N ILE A 14 23.71 3.19 3.68
CA ILE A 14 24.21 2.58 4.93
C ILE A 14 24.92 1.26 4.66
N MET A 15 24.38 0.38 3.80
CA MET A 15 25.04 -0.87 3.41
C MET A 15 26.42 -0.61 2.81
N ARG A 16 26.52 0.33 1.85
CA ARG A 16 27.82 0.69 1.23
C ARG A 16 28.81 1.19 2.26
N ALA A 17 28.38 2.07 3.17
CA ALA A 17 29.24 2.61 4.22
C ALA A 17 29.67 1.54 5.25
N ALA A 18 28.77 0.62 5.59
CA ALA A 18 29.04 -0.46 6.53
C ALA A 18 30.04 -1.50 6.00
N ALA A 19 30.08 -1.70 4.68
CA ALA A 19 30.94 -2.69 4.02
C ALA A 19 32.44 -2.43 4.32
N GLY A 20 32.88 -1.17 4.38
CA GLY A 20 34.28 -0.80 4.60
C GLY A 20 34.89 -1.27 5.94
N ASN A 21 34.06 -1.59 6.92
CA ASN A 21 34.49 -2.10 8.25
C ASN A 21 33.67 -3.31 8.72
N VAL A 22 32.98 -3.97 7.79
CA VAL A 22 32.25 -5.23 7.98
C VAL A 22 31.22 -5.16 9.13
N LYS A 23 30.53 -4.01 9.28
CA LYS A 23 29.51 -3.87 10.32
C LYS A 23 28.26 -4.69 9.98
N LYS A 24 27.73 -5.38 10.98
CA LYS A 24 26.38 -5.94 10.89
C LYS A 24 25.36 -4.82 10.73
N ILE A 25 24.39 -5.03 9.86
CA ILE A 25 23.27 -4.12 9.62
C ILE A 25 21.94 -4.85 9.81
N GLY A 26 20.91 -4.10 10.22
CA GLY A 26 19.52 -4.49 10.18
C GLY A 26 18.75 -3.33 9.55
N LEU A 27 18.06 -3.57 8.46
CA LEU A 27 17.38 -2.53 7.69
C LEU A 27 15.90 -2.87 7.56
N GLU A 28 15.05 -1.90 7.89
CA GLU A 28 13.63 -1.88 7.63
C GLU A 28 13.33 -0.74 6.65
N LEU A 29 12.94 -1.09 5.43
CA LEU A 29 12.87 -0.14 4.31
C LEU A 29 11.44 -0.05 3.74
N GLY A 30 11.31 0.51 2.54
CA GLY A 30 10.04 0.74 1.90
C GLY A 30 9.31 -0.53 1.45
N GLY A 31 8.07 -0.36 1.01
CA GLY A 31 7.24 -1.44 0.51
C GLY A 31 6.27 -1.02 -0.59
N LYS A 32 5.75 -2.01 -1.31
CA LYS A 32 4.67 -1.89 -2.30
C LYS A 32 3.75 -3.10 -2.16
N SER A 33 3.16 -3.22 -0.98
CA SER A 33 2.51 -4.44 -0.50
C SER A 33 1.21 -4.74 -1.25
N PRO A 34 0.98 -6.00 -1.66
CA PRO A 34 -0.26 -6.41 -2.31
C PRO A 34 -1.37 -6.76 -1.32
N ASN A 35 -2.61 -6.43 -1.68
CA ASN A 35 -3.85 -6.99 -1.17
C ASN A 35 -4.46 -7.86 -2.27
N ILE A 36 -4.38 -9.18 -2.17
CA ILE A 36 -4.96 -10.12 -3.13
C ILE A 36 -6.39 -10.43 -2.69
N VAL A 37 -7.37 -10.15 -3.54
CA VAL A 37 -8.79 -10.30 -3.21
C VAL A 37 -9.47 -11.25 -4.18
N PHE A 38 -9.89 -12.42 -3.69
CA PHE A 38 -10.63 -13.43 -4.44
C PHE A 38 -12.15 -13.21 -4.39
N ALA A 39 -12.86 -13.74 -5.39
CA ALA A 39 -14.29 -13.53 -5.57
C ALA A 39 -15.18 -14.09 -4.43
N ASP A 40 -14.70 -15.09 -3.72
CA ASP A 40 -15.41 -15.74 -2.61
C ASP A 40 -15.31 -14.98 -1.28
N THR A 41 -14.62 -13.84 -1.23
CA THR A 41 -14.46 -13.04 -0.02
C THR A 41 -15.76 -12.35 0.44
N ASP A 42 -15.82 -12.01 1.72
CA ASP A 42 -16.83 -11.07 2.25
C ASP A 42 -16.43 -9.64 1.84
N ILE A 43 -17.08 -9.13 0.79
CA ILE A 43 -16.73 -7.84 0.18
C ILE A 43 -16.79 -6.69 1.19
N ASP A 44 -17.81 -6.65 2.07
CA ASP A 44 -17.98 -5.53 3.00
C ASP A 44 -16.84 -5.47 4.01
N LYS A 45 -16.48 -6.61 4.60
CA LYS A 45 -15.33 -6.68 5.52
C LYS A 45 -14.01 -6.44 4.81
N THR A 46 -13.85 -6.98 3.61
CA THR A 46 -12.60 -6.84 2.86
C THR A 46 -12.35 -5.41 2.43
N VAL A 47 -13.39 -4.65 2.06
CA VAL A 47 -13.27 -3.21 1.78
C VAL A 47 -12.72 -2.46 2.99
N GLU A 48 -13.22 -2.71 4.20
CA GLU A 48 -12.71 -2.05 5.43
C GLU A 48 -11.23 -2.41 5.67
N TRP A 49 -10.83 -3.67 5.47
CA TRP A 49 -9.42 -4.07 5.62
C TRP A 49 -8.50 -3.48 4.55
N VAL A 50 -8.95 -3.40 3.30
CA VAL A 50 -8.19 -2.74 2.23
C VAL A 50 -8.02 -1.26 2.53
N MET A 51 -9.08 -0.56 2.98
CA MET A 51 -9.02 0.83 3.41
C MET A 51 -8.05 1.02 4.58
N MET A 52 -8.16 0.18 5.61
CA MET A 52 -7.22 0.17 6.75
C MET A 52 -5.78 -0.01 6.24
N GLY A 53 -5.56 -0.94 5.31
CA GLY A 53 -4.25 -1.25 4.77
C GLY A 53 -3.57 -0.08 4.07
N ILE A 54 -4.33 0.79 3.39
CA ILE A 54 -3.75 1.89 2.61
C ILE A 54 -3.93 3.26 3.26
N PHE A 55 -5.05 3.54 3.93
CA PHE A 55 -5.34 4.89 4.40
C PHE A 55 -4.97 5.16 5.86
N LEU A 56 -4.66 4.10 6.64
CA LEU A 56 -4.09 4.27 7.97
C LEU A 56 -2.87 5.19 7.90
N ASN A 57 -2.81 6.17 8.83
CA ASN A 57 -1.73 7.16 8.88
C ASN A 57 -1.44 7.83 7.51
N GLN A 58 -2.48 8.21 6.77
CA GLN A 58 -2.43 8.84 5.44
C GLN A 58 -1.67 8.02 4.37
N GLY A 59 -1.52 6.71 4.55
CA GLY A 59 -0.68 5.87 3.70
C GLY A 59 0.83 6.06 3.91
N GLU A 60 1.25 6.85 4.89
CA GLU A 60 2.64 7.03 5.32
C GLU A 60 3.06 5.87 6.23
N VAL A 61 2.95 4.65 5.70
CA VAL A 61 3.25 3.37 6.37
C VAL A 61 4.05 2.48 5.41
N CYS A 62 5.21 2.01 5.84
CA CYS A 62 6.10 1.19 5.00
C CYS A 62 5.43 -0.10 4.48
N CYS A 63 4.57 -0.72 5.29
CA CYS A 63 3.80 -1.90 4.89
C CYS A 63 2.42 -1.58 4.30
N ALA A 64 2.13 -0.34 3.90
CA ALA A 64 0.82 0.02 3.34
C ALA A 64 0.44 -0.87 2.16
N GLY A 65 -0.79 -1.40 2.18
CA GLY A 65 -1.35 -2.25 1.13
C GLY A 65 -1.75 -1.44 -0.10
N SER A 66 -0.76 -0.85 -0.75
CA SER A 66 -0.94 0.15 -1.82
C SER A 66 -1.29 -0.43 -3.19
N ARG A 67 -1.22 -1.78 -3.36
CA ARG A 67 -1.66 -2.48 -4.57
C ARG A 67 -2.83 -3.41 -4.25
N LEU A 68 -4.02 -3.11 -4.76
CA LEU A 68 -5.15 -4.02 -4.77
C LEU A 68 -5.07 -4.90 -6.02
N ILE A 69 -4.91 -6.20 -5.82
CA ILE A 69 -4.88 -7.22 -6.87
C ILE A 69 -6.17 -8.02 -6.73
N ILE A 70 -7.16 -7.77 -7.59
CA ILE A 70 -8.53 -8.24 -7.41
C ILE A 70 -8.98 -9.16 -8.54
N GLU A 71 -9.69 -10.24 -8.18
CA GLU A 71 -10.30 -11.13 -9.17
C GLU A 71 -11.31 -10.37 -10.02
N LYS A 72 -11.15 -10.44 -11.33
CA LYS A 72 -11.90 -9.66 -12.34
C LYS A 72 -13.40 -9.76 -12.17
N SER A 73 -13.89 -10.93 -11.77
CA SER A 73 -15.32 -11.24 -11.63
C SER A 73 -16.06 -10.37 -10.61
N ILE A 74 -15.36 -9.83 -9.61
CA ILE A 74 -15.96 -9.00 -8.54
C ILE A 74 -15.48 -7.54 -8.56
N LYS A 75 -14.56 -7.18 -9.48
CA LYS A 75 -13.91 -5.87 -9.51
C LYS A 75 -14.90 -4.72 -9.40
N ASP A 76 -15.87 -4.64 -10.30
CA ASP A 76 -16.79 -3.50 -10.38
C ASP A 76 -17.62 -3.32 -9.11
N LYS A 77 -18.12 -4.44 -8.56
CA LYS A 77 -18.91 -4.43 -7.32
C LYS A 77 -18.06 -4.00 -6.13
N PHE A 78 -16.83 -4.48 -6.07
CA PHE A 78 -15.88 -4.16 -4.99
C PHE A 78 -15.46 -2.69 -5.06
N LEU A 79 -15.01 -2.21 -6.23
CA LEU A 79 -14.57 -0.83 -6.43
C LEU A 79 -15.67 0.19 -6.18
N LYS A 80 -16.91 -0.11 -6.57
CA LYS A 80 -18.05 0.76 -6.23
C LYS A 80 -18.14 0.97 -4.72
N LYS A 81 -18.13 -0.10 -3.94
CA LYS A 81 -18.19 -0.01 -2.46
C LYS A 81 -16.96 0.68 -1.87
N LEU A 82 -15.78 0.36 -2.38
CA LEU A 82 -14.53 0.95 -1.92
C LEU A 82 -14.52 2.47 -2.12
N VAL A 83 -14.93 2.97 -3.30
CA VAL A 83 -15.05 4.40 -3.57
C VAL A 83 -16.10 5.05 -2.67
N GLU A 84 -17.31 4.45 -2.56
CA GLU A 84 -18.37 4.97 -1.68
C GLU A 84 -17.93 5.09 -0.21
N ARG A 85 -17.07 4.19 0.27
CA ARG A 85 -16.53 4.22 1.62
C ARG A 85 -15.39 5.22 1.75
N THR A 86 -14.51 5.30 0.74
CA THR A 86 -13.38 6.24 0.71
C THR A 86 -13.86 7.69 0.68
N ASP A 87 -14.91 7.99 -0.07
CA ASP A 87 -15.48 9.35 -0.13
C ASP A 87 -16.06 9.83 1.21
N LYS A 88 -16.43 8.89 2.09
CA LYS A 88 -16.95 9.19 3.44
C LYS A 88 -15.85 9.43 4.48
N LEU A 89 -14.59 9.18 4.15
CA LEU A 89 -13.50 9.45 5.09
C LEU A 89 -13.43 10.93 5.45
N THR A 90 -13.45 11.19 6.75
CA THR A 90 -13.28 12.53 7.31
C THR A 90 -11.79 12.88 7.37
N LEU A 91 -11.46 14.08 6.88
CA LEU A 91 -10.12 14.64 6.99
C LEU A 91 -10.14 15.81 7.97
N GLY A 92 -9.12 15.92 8.82
CA GLY A 92 -9.10 16.98 9.81
C GLY A 92 -7.82 17.03 10.64
N ALA A 93 -7.78 17.98 11.57
CA ALA A 93 -6.68 18.07 12.51
C ALA A 93 -6.66 16.82 13.42
N PRO A 94 -5.49 16.25 13.72
CA PRO A 94 -5.40 15.01 14.50
C PRO A 94 -6.08 15.05 15.89
N LEU A 95 -6.16 16.22 16.50
CA LEU A 95 -6.82 16.40 17.80
C LEU A 95 -8.36 16.30 17.74
N ASP A 96 -8.94 16.44 16.53
CA ASP A 96 -10.39 16.31 16.31
C ASP A 96 -10.80 14.88 16.00
N ASN A 97 -9.84 13.94 16.04
CA ASN A 97 -10.02 12.50 15.78
C ASN A 97 -10.70 12.18 14.42
N PRO A 98 -10.23 12.75 13.31
CA PRO A 98 -10.71 12.40 11.99
C PRO A 98 -10.23 10.99 11.57
N ASP A 99 -10.80 10.45 10.48
CA ASP A 99 -10.33 9.18 9.91
C ASP A 99 -8.91 9.30 9.34
N MET A 100 -8.54 10.49 8.83
CA MET A 100 -7.23 10.73 8.24
C MET A 100 -6.75 12.16 8.51
N GLY A 101 -5.47 12.29 8.90
CA GLY A 101 -4.78 13.54 9.15
C GLY A 101 -4.06 14.11 7.91
N PRO A 102 -3.22 15.16 8.11
CA PRO A 102 -2.40 15.72 7.03
C PRO A 102 -1.14 14.89 6.78
N LEU A 103 -0.62 14.92 5.57
CA LEU A 103 0.72 14.43 5.25
C LEU A 103 1.80 15.19 6.03
N ILE A 104 2.93 14.54 6.29
CA ILE A 104 4.00 15.04 7.18
C ILE A 104 4.58 16.39 6.75
N SER A 105 4.56 16.74 5.47
CA SER A 105 5.12 17.99 5.00
C SER A 105 4.53 18.44 3.66
N LYS A 106 4.65 19.76 3.37
CA LYS A 106 4.26 20.34 2.09
C LYS A 106 5.04 19.71 0.91
N LYS A 107 6.34 19.46 1.11
CA LYS A 107 7.16 18.82 0.08
C LYS A 107 6.61 17.43 -0.24
N HIS A 108 6.37 16.63 0.78
CA HIS A 108 5.86 15.28 0.59
C HIS A 108 4.46 15.26 -0.05
N MET A 109 3.60 16.21 0.35
CA MET A 109 2.30 16.40 -0.32
C MET A 109 2.47 16.67 -1.82
N GLN A 110 3.45 17.51 -2.21
CA GLN A 110 3.74 17.78 -3.62
C GLN A 110 4.27 16.55 -4.35
N ASP A 111 5.13 15.77 -3.70
CA ASP A 111 5.65 14.51 -4.25
C ASP A 111 4.51 13.51 -4.52
N VAL A 112 3.57 13.35 -3.57
CA VAL A 112 2.37 12.49 -3.73
C VAL A 112 1.46 12.99 -4.86
N LEU A 113 1.18 14.30 -4.92
CA LEU A 113 0.41 14.89 -6.02
C LEU A 113 1.10 14.68 -7.38
N GLY A 114 2.44 14.75 -7.41
CA GLY A 114 3.23 14.45 -8.61
C GLY A 114 3.02 13.02 -9.09
N TYR A 115 2.99 12.04 -8.19
CA TYR A 115 2.66 10.64 -8.55
C TYR A 115 1.23 10.49 -9.07
N ILE A 116 0.27 11.20 -8.49
CA ILE A 116 -1.12 11.17 -8.95
C ILE A 116 -1.22 11.69 -10.39
N GLU A 117 -0.56 12.81 -10.71
CA GLU A 117 -0.53 13.33 -12.08
C GLU A 117 0.22 12.38 -13.05
N LYS A 118 1.30 11.75 -12.59
CA LYS A 118 2.05 10.75 -13.36
C LYS A 118 1.18 9.54 -13.70
N GLY A 119 0.42 9.02 -12.72
CA GLY A 119 -0.50 7.91 -12.95
C GLY A 119 -1.58 8.23 -13.99
N LYS A 120 -2.16 9.45 -13.93
CA LYS A 120 -3.10 9.93 -14.95
C LYS A 120 -2.44 10.00 -16.34
N ALA A 121 -1.22 10.51 -16.41
CA ALA A 121 -0.47 10.64 -17.67
C ALA A 121 -0.07 9.29 -18.26
N GLU A 122 0.19 8.28 -17.43
CA GLU A 122 0.45 6.90 -17.82
C GLU A 122 -0.82 6.14 -18.24
N GLY A 123 -2.01 6.72 -18.09
CA GLY A 123 -3.29 6.19 -18.56
C GLY A 123 -4.10 5.47 -17.49
N ALA A 124 -3.69 5.46 -16.22
CA ALA A 124 -4.50 4.92 -15.14
C ALA A 124 -5.75 5.78 -14.89
N LYS A 125 -6.88 5.13 -14.62
CA LYS A 125 -8.16 5.79 -14.39
C LYS A 125 -8.34 6.17 -12.94
N LEU A 126 -8.29 7.46 -12.61
CA LEU A 126 -8.60 7.94 -11.26
C LEU A 126 -10.11 7.82 -11.01
N LEU A 127 -10.50 7.04 -9.99
CA LEU A 127 -11.89 6.81 -9.61
C LEU A 127 -12.42 7.83 -8.60
N CYS A 128 -11.57 8.28 -7.66
CA CYS A 128 -11.93 9.28 -6.65
C CYS A 128 -10.69 9.99 -6.12
N GLY A 129 -10.90 11.14 -5.47
CA GLY A 129 -9.87 11.90 -4.74
C GLY A 129 -8.70 12.38 -5.60
N GLY A 130 -7.50 12.32 -5.04
CA GLY A 130 -6.26 12.64 -5.74
C GLY A 130 -6.01 14.14 -5.94
N TYR A 131 -6.52 14.97 -5.06
CA TYR A 131 -6.30 16.42 -5.10
C TYR A 131 -6.09 16.97 -3.70
N LYS A 132 -5.41 18.12 -3.62
CA LYS A 132 -5.25 18.87 -2.37
C LYS A 132 -6.62 19.40 -1.90
N CYS A 133 -6.92 19.21 -0.62
CA CYS A 133 -8.13 19.81 -0.03
C CYS A 133 -8.07 21.34 -0.05
N THR A 134 -9.20 21.95 -0.39
CA THR A 134 -9.37 23.41 -0.50
C THR A 134 -10.42 23.96 0.47
N ASP A 135 -11.02 23.09 1.29
CA ASP A 135 -11.99 23.48 2.31
C ASP A 135 -11.32 24.41 3.33
N ASP A 136 -12.05 25.41 3.87
CA ASP A 136 -11.52 26.50 4.69
C ASP A 136 -10.62 26.03 5.85
N ASP A 137 -10.99 24.93 6.51
CA ASP A 137 -10.24 24.39 7.63
C ASP A 137 -9.00 23.57 7.21
N LEU A 138 -8.96 23.09 5.96
CA LEU A 138 -7.92 22.17 5.46
C LEU A 138 -6.94 22.83 4.48
N VAL A 139 -7.32 23.98 3.89
CA VAL A 139 -6.58 24.65 2.79
C VAL A 139 -5.14 24.97 3.15
N ASN A 140 -4.86 25.31 4.40
CA ASN A 140 -3.53 25.66 4.90
C ASN A 140 -2.70 24.44 5.33
N GLY A 141 -3.31 23.25 5.40
CA GLY A 141 -2.65 22.01 5.75
C GLY A 141 -2.16 21.20 4.54
N ASN A 142 -1.54 20.06 4.83
CA ASN A 142 -1.03 19.16 3.81
C ASN A 142 -2.03 18.03 3.52
N PHE A 143 -3.29 18.35 3.31
CA PHE A 143 -4.36 17.37 3.13
C PHE A 143 -4.58 17.03 1.67
N ILE A 144 -4.62 15.71 1.39
CA ILE A 144 -4.97 15.15 0.07
C ILE A 144 -6.18 14.23 0.25
N LYS A 145 -7.20 14.37 -0.60
CA LYS A 145 -8.27 13.38 -0.69
C LYS A 145 -7.69 12.05 -1.18
N PRO A 146 -7.98 10.93 -0.49
CA PRO A 146 -7.47 9.60 -0.86
C PRO A 146 -7.77 9.25 -2.32
N ALA A 147 -6.78 8.70 -3.02
CA ALA A 147 -6.87 8.41 -4.44
C ALA A 147 -6.96 6.90 -4.69
N ILE A 148 -7.86 6.50 -5.59
CA ILE A 148 -7.98 5.12 -6.08
C ILE A 148 -7.82 5.16 -7.60
N PHE A 149 -6.83 4.45 -8.12
CA PHE A 149 -6.59 4.28 -9.54
C PHE A 149 -7.00 2.89 -10.01
N ASP A 150 -7.87 2.83 -11.01
CA ASP A 150 -8.24 1.62 -11.74
C ASP A 150 -7.53 1.55 -13.10
N ASP A 151 -7.70 0.41 -13.78
CA ASP A 151 -7.10 0.12 -15.09
C ASP A 151 -5.57 0.31 -15.08
N CYS A 152 -4.92 0.00 -13.95
CA CYS A 152 -3.48 0.05 -13.84
C CYS A 152 -2.82 -1.15 -14.53
N THR A 153 -1.63 -0.91 -15.12
CA THR A 153 -0.76 -1.96 -15.66
C THR A 153 0.49 -2.14 -14.81
N PRO A 154 1.12 -3.32 -14.81
CA PRO A 154 2.27 -3.62 -13.93
C PRO A 154 3.49 -2.71 -14.13
N ASP A 155 3.64 -2.08 -15.27
CA ASP A 155 4.75 -1.20 -15.64
C ASP A 155 4.58 0.27 -15.22
N MET A 156 3.35 0.66 -14.83
CA MET A 156 3.08 2.04 -14.38
C MET A 156 3.89 2.40 -13.13
N SER A 157 4.42 3.62 -13.09
CA SER A 157 5.24 4.08 -11.96
C SER A 157 4.47 4.09 -10.63
N ILE A 158 3.16 4.41 -10.66
CA ILE A 158 2.31 4.36 -9.47
C ILE A 158 2.10 2.94 -8.94
N VAL A 159 2.34 1.90 -9.75
CA VAL A 159 2.31 0.48 -9.34
C VAL A 159 3.68 0.01 -8.85
N ARG A 160 4.76 0.50 -9.45
CA ARG A 160 6.14 0.08 -9.16
C ARG A 160 6.77 0.79 -7.97
N GLU A 161 6.58 2.11 -7.87
CA GLU A 161 7.31 2.95 -6.93
C GLU A 161 6.52 3.16 -5.63
N GLU A 162 7.21 3.23 -4.49
CA GLU A 162 6.61 3.57 -3.21
C GLU A 162 6.22 5.06 -3.19
N ILE A 163 4.91 5.35 -3.09
CA ILE A 163 4.39 6.73 -3.05
C ILE A 163 4.43 7.28 -1.63
N PHE A 164 4.25 6.42 -0.62
CA PHE A 164 4.19 6.77 0.80
C PHE A 164 3.09 7.80 1.10
N GLY A 165 1.90 7.57 0.55
CA GLY A 165 0.75 8.47 0.65
C GLY A 165 -0.57 7.74 0.34
N PRO A 166 -1.73 8.40 0.44
CA PRO A 166 -3.04 7.78 0.36
C PRO A 166 -3.45 7.49 -1.09
N VAL A 167 -2.68 6.63 -1.76
CA VAL A 167 -2.86 6.29 -3.18
C VAL A 167 -2.90 4.77 -3.33
N LEU A 168 -4.05 4.26 -3.77
CA LEU A 168 -4.28 2.84 -4.07
C LEU A 168 -4.28 2.62 -5.57
N THR A 169 -3.58 1.58 -6.04
CA THR A 169 -3.59 1.12 -7.43
C THR A 169 -4.29 -0.22 -7.53
N VAL A 170 -5.08 -0.41 -8.59
CA VAL A 170 -5.87 -1.61 -8.82
C VAL A 170 -5.37 -2.36 -10.05
N LEU A 171 -5.04 -3.63 -9.84
CA LEU A 171 -4.70 -4.61 -10.87
C LEU A 171 -5.74 -5.73 -10.84
N THR A 172 -6.00 -6.38 -11.97
CA THR A 172 -6.94 -7.51 -12.03
C THR A 172 -6.24 -8.80 -12.39
N PHE A 173 -6.80 -9.92 -11.93
CA PHE A 173 -6.37 -11.26 -12.32
C PHE A 173 -7.58 -12.16 -12.63
N GLU A 174 -7.34 -13.24 -13.36
CA GLU A 174 -8.33 -14.26 -13.68
C GLU A 174 -7.99 -15.63 -13.05
N THR A 175 -6.70 -15.89 -12.79
CA THR A 175 -6.25 -17.16 -12.18
C THR A 175 -5.45 -16.94 -10.91
N GLU A 176 -5.33 -17.99 -10.09
CA GLU A 176 -4.54 -17.96 -8.86
C GLU A 176 -3.06 -17.70 -9.14
N GLU A 177 -2.54 -18.30 -10.21
CA GLU A 177 -1.15 -18.15 -10.66
C GLU A 177 -0.86 -16.69 -11.05
N GLU A 178 -1.76 -16.06 -11.80
CA GLU A 178 -1.64 -14.65 -12.19
C GLU A 178 -1.67 -13.73 -10.97
N ALA A 179 -2.52 -14.02 -9.98
CA ALA A 179 -2.56 -13.24 -8.73
C ALA A 179 -1.22 -13.31 -7.97
N ILE A 180 -0.59 -14.49 -7.91
CA ILE A 180 0.70 -14.71 -7.26
C ILE A 180 1.82 -13.99 -8.05
N GLU A 181 1.80 -14.08 -9.37
CA GLU A 181 2.78 -13.41 -10.25
C GLU A 181 2.71 -11.90 -10.06
N LEU A 182 1.53 -11.30 -10.16
CA LEU A 182 1.32 -9.86 -9.94
C LEU A 182 1.71 -9.42 -8.53
N ALA A 183 1.42 -10.23 -7.50
CA ALA A 183 1.80 -9.92 -6.12
C ALA A 183 3.31 -9.82 -5.97
N ASN A 184 4.06 -10.72 -6.62
CA ASN A 184 5.50 -10.82 -6.53
C ASN A 184 6.26 -9.92 -7.53
N ASP A 185 5.56 -9.38 -8.53
CA ASP A 185 6.16 -8.48 -9.53
C ASP A 185 6.40 -7.08 -8.95
N THR A 186 7.34 -6.98 -8.07
CA THR A 186 7.82 -5.76 -7.41
C THR A 186 9.23 -5.97 -6.86
N ASP A 187 10.00 -4.90 -6.77
CA ASP A 187 11.32 -4.91 -6.11
C ASP A 187 11.21 -5.04 -4.58
N TYR A 188 10.04 -4.83 -4.04
CA TYR A 188 9.77 -4.85 -2.61
C TYR A 188 9.24 -6.22 -2.14
N GLY A 189 9.28 -6.41 -0.81
CA GLY A 189 8.78 -7.63 -0.18
C GLY A 189 8.58 -7.43 1.34
N LEU A 190 8.00 -6.29 1.76
CA LEU A 190 7.78 -6.04 3.18
C LEU A 190 6.56 -6.81 3.70
N ALA A 191 5.39 -6.56 3.13
CA ALA A 191 4.16 -7.18 3.58
C ALA A 191 3.24 -7.60 2.43
N GLY A 192 2.15 -8.33 2.76
CA GLY A 192 1.10 -8.68 1.83
C GLY A 192 -0.09 -9.36 2.52
N ALA A 193 -1.27 -9.30 1.91
CA ALA A 193 -2.45 -9.99 2.42
C ALA A 193 -3.23 -10.71 1.33
N VAL A 194 -3.95 -11.76 1.74
CA VAL A 194 -4.90 -12.51 0.92
C VAL A 194 -6.26 -12.50 1.60
N PHE A 195 -7.28 -12.16 0.83
CA PHE A 195 -8.68 -12.17 1.24
C PHE A 195 -9.45 -13.23 0.46
N CYS A 196 -9.88 -14.27 1.15
CA CYS A 196 -10.50 -15.46 0.55
C CYS A 196 -11.23 -16.25 1.65
N ASN A 197 -12.44 -16.75 1.36
CA ASN A 197 -13.17 -17.59 2.30
C ASN A 197 -12.71 -19.05 2.28
N ASP A 198 -12.14 -19.52 1.17
CA ASP A 198 -11.48 -20.84 1.12
C ASP A 198 -10.13 -20.77 1.82
N THR A 199 -10.07 -21.32 3.04
CA THR A 199 -8.86 -21.32 3.86
C THR A 199 -7.69 -22.09 3.21
N ALA A 200 -7.98 -23.17 2.48
CA ALA A 200 -6.93 -23.96 1.81
C ALA A 200 -6.30 -23.14 0.66
N LYS A 201 -7.11 -22.45 -0.12
CA LYS A 201 -6.66 -21.51 -1.16
C LYS A 201 -5.87 -20.35 -0.54
N ALA A 202 -6.42 -19.71 0.50
CA ALA A 202 -5.76 -18.61 1.17
C ALA A 202 -4.36 -18.99 1.68
N LEU A 203 -4.23 -20.16 2.33
CA LEU A 203 -2.94 -20.68 2.82
C LEU A 203 -1.97 -21.03 1.69
N ARG A 204 -2.47 -21.55 0.57
CA ARG A 204 -1.63 -21.88 -0.58
C ARG A 204 -1.07 -20.62 -1.21
N VAL A 205 -1.93 -19.64 -1.49
CA VAL A 205 -1.54 -18.36 -2.12
C VAL A 205 -0.61 -17.56 -1.23
N ILE A 206 -0.93 -17.42 0.07
CA ILE A 206 -0.12 -16.57 0.95
C ILE A 206 1.31 -17.09 1.13
N LYS A 207 1.53 -18.40 1.04
CA LYS A 207 2.86 -19.01 1.11
C LYS A 207 3.74 -18.68 -0.10
N GLU A 208 3.14 -18.38 -1.24
CA GLU A 208 3.84 -18.00 -2.47
C GLU A 208 4.12 -16.50 -2.54
N VAL A 209 3.50 -15.68 -1.69
CA VAL A 209 3.78 -14.23 -1.62
C VAL A 209 5.14 -14.01 -0.96
N ARG A 210 6.07 -13.42 -1.70
CA ARG A 210 7.44 -13.16 -1.26
C ARG A 210 7.53 -11.87 -0.44
N ALA A 211 6.98 -11.92 0.76
CA ALA A 211 6.98 -10.82 1.73
C ALA A 211 7.34 -11.35 3.13
N GLY A 212 7.96 -10.49 3.93
CA GLY A 212 8.37 -10.85 5.29
C GLY A 212 7.21 -11.00 6.26
N ILE A 213 6.13 -10.21 6.05
CA ILE A 213 4.93 -10.26 6.88
C ILE A 213 3.71 -10.48 5.99
N THR A 214 2.90 -11.47 6.36
CA THR A 214 1.72 -11.81 5.55
C THR A 214 0.49 -12.04 6.43
N TRP A 215 -0.68 -11.69 5.89
CA TRP A 215 -1.97 -11.83 6.56
C TRP A 215 -3.00 -12.55 5.71
N ILE A 216 -3.95 -13.19 6.38
CA ILE A 216 -5.14 -13.77 5.75
C ILE A 216 -6.38 -13.12 6.38
N ASN A 217 -7.25 -12.55 5.53
CA ASN A 217 -8.53 -11.92 5.90
C ASN A 217 -8.41 -10.79 6.96
N CYS A 218 -7.25 -10.16 7.06
CA CYS A 218 -6.99 -8.97 7.86
C CYS A 218 -5.79 -8.20 7.30
N TYR A 219 -5.51 -7.01 7.84
CA TYR A 219 -4.32 -6.23 7.51
C TYR A 219 -3.80 -5.47 8.73
N ASN A 220 -2.47 -5.33 8.85
CA ASN A 220 -1.76 -4.61 9.91
C ASN A 220 -1.72 -5.20 11.34
N PRO A 221 -2.40 -6.28 11.78
CA PRO A 221 -2.12 -6.82 13.10
C PRO A 221 -0.62 -7.12 13.24
N ALA A 222 -0.01 -6.54 14.28
CA ALA A 222 1.41 -6.73 14.60
C ALA A 222 1.53 -7.27 16.01
N PHE A 223 2.43 -8.24 16.20
CA PHE A 223 2.67 -8.90 17.48
C PHE A 223 4.14 -8.73 17.83
N SER A 224 4.42 -8.24 19.05
CA SER A 224 5.79 -8.02 19.52
C SER A 224 6.63 -9.30 19.60
N GLU A 225 5.97 -10.45 19.68
CA GLU A 225 6.59 -11.77 19.74
C GLU A 225 6.98 -12.31 18.35
N ALA A 226 6.43 -11.75 17.28
CA ALA A 226 6.70 -12.16 15.90
C ALA A 226 7.86 -11.36 15.31
N PRO A 227 8.80 -11.99 14.60
CA PRO A 227 9.84 -11.26 13.88
C PRO A 227 9.20 -10.31 12.84
N TRP A 228 9.74 -9.11 12.73
CA TRP A 228 9.39 -8.16 11.71
C TRP A 228 10.58 -7.97 10.76
N GLY A 229 10.35 -7.98 9.45
CA GLY A 229 11.42 -7.78 8.47
C GLY A 229 10.91 -7.93 7.04
N GLY A 230 11.65 -7.36 6.11
CA GLY A 230 11.32 -7.38 4.68
C GLY A 230 12.18 -8.35 3.87
N TYR A 231 11.69 -8.76 2.72
CA TYR A 231 12.44 -9.43 1.66
C TYR A 231 12.84 -8.43 0.58
N LYS A 232 13.72 -8.84 -0.33
CA LYS A 232 14.16 -8.06 -1.50
C LYS A 232 14.70 -6.68 -1.06
N MET A 233 14.16 -5.58 -1.65
CA MET A 233 14.57 -4.21 -1.35
C MET A 233 13.91 -3.62 -0.09
N SER A 234 13.08 -4.40 0.62
CA SER A 234 12.39 -3.93 1.83
C SER A 234 13.16 -4.15 3.12
N GLY A 235 14.26 -4.91 3.10
CA GLY A 235 15.08 -5.06 4.30
C GLY A 235 16.10 -6.18 4.28
N VAL A 236 16.92 -6.24 5.31
CA VAL A 236 17.89 -7.31 5.63
C VAL A 236 18.07 -7.42 7.13
#